data_d9b356f1128e28104ea6907c98f5767f
#
_entry.id   d9b356f1128e28104ea6907c98f5767f
#
_cell.length_a   1.000
_cell.length_b   1.000
_cell.length_c   1.000
_cell.angle_alpha   90.00
_cell.angle_beta   90.00
_cell.angle_gamma   90.00
#
_symmetry.space_group_name_H-M   'P 1'
#
loop_
_entity.id
_entity.type
_entity.pdbx_description
1 polymer ?
#
loop_
_entity_poly.entity_id
_entity_poly.type
_entity_poly.pdbx_seq_one_letter_code
_entity_poly.pdbx_strand_id
1 'polypeptide(L)'
;MTQEDHITPVQNPRNDPIKEKAAQFLATVNEDRTFTVEEEKAVLRRIDRRILPLLLGAYFFQQLDKSSLSYVSIFGIVEDANLHGQQYSWLGSILYLAQLVMQPIAALLLVKLPTGKLIGSAVLLWGSSLAIMAACTNFPSLLGLRFTLGAFEAMIAPSCVAVTQMWWRRGEQTLRTAFWNGMNGVTFIVGSLFTYGLGHIHSDSLFSYQIIFMFCGLLTVAYSLLIFIFMPDSPMEAKCLSDREKVIAVERLRANQMGIISREWRWDHVRETFYDLKTWCWFFLIVSISIPSGGISTFGNLIIKSFGYNSFETILFNIPFGVIQILAIIGGGWLATRFQRKGLVIVGFALVAAVGTLLMIVVPREQKGVLLFGYYLVGYPRTIEIPS
;
A
#
# COMPACT_ATOMS: atom_id res chain seq x y z
N MET A 1 -17.33 -54.30 23.11
CA MET A 1 -16.77 -53.15 23.85
C MET A 1 -16.66 -52.02 22.83
N THR A 2 -17.72 -51.27 22.69
CA THR A 2 -17.86 -50.15 21.75
C THR A 2 -17.38 -48.91 22.43
N GLN A 3 -16.36 -48.26 21.83
CA GLN A 3 -15.79 -47.01 22.29
C GLN A 3 -16.69 -45.89 21.80
N GLU A 4 -17.43 -45.24 22.67
CA GLU A 4 -18.21 -44.04 22.38
C GLU A 4 -17.25 -42.86 22.27
N ASP A 5 -17.09 -42.37 21.04
CA ASP A 5 -16.43 -41.09 20.77
C ASP A 5 -17.28 -39.95 21.36
N HIS A 6 -16.85 -39.40 22.47
CA HIS A 6 -17.36 -38.14 23.03
C HIS A 6 -17.05 -36.99 22.09
N ILE A 7 -18.00 -36.69 21.20
CA ILE A 7 -18.04 -35.44 20.47
C ILE A 7 -18.34 -34.31 21.48
N THR A 8 -17.32 -33.59 21.88
CA THR A 8 -17.47 -32.36 22.66
C THR A 8 -18.36 -31.38 21.88
N PRO A 9 -19.42 -30.81 22.49
CA PRO A 9 -20.29 -29.88 21.79
C PRO A 9 -19.49 -28.66 21.35
N VAL A 10 -19.51 -28.41 20.04
CA VAL A 10 -19.02 -27.17 19.42
C VAL A 10 -19.62 -25.99 20.19
N GLN A 11 -18.77 -25.25 20.89
CA GLN A 11 -19.18 -24.03 21.58
C GLN A 11 -19.92 -23.12 20.60
N ASN A 12 -21.13 -22.78 21.00
CA ASN A 12 -22.03 -21.84 20.40
C ASN A 12 -21.22 -20.60 19.93
N PRO A 13 -21.23 -20.22 18.62
CA PRO A 13 -20.54 -19.03 18.17
C PRO A 13 -21.25 -17.81 18.74
N ARG A 14 -20.76 -17.35 19.89
CA ARG A 14 -21.28 -16.16 20.55
C ARG A 14 -21.11 -14.96 19.62
N ASN A 15 -22.22 -14.40 19.24
CA ASN A 15 -22.50 -13.03 18.86
C ASN A 15 -21.33 -12.24 18.22
N ASP A 16 -21.00 -12.57 17.00
CA ASP A 16 -20.21 -11.70 16.14
C ASP A 16 -21.17 -10.68 15.52
N PRO A 17 -21.18 -9.40 15.94
CA PRO A 17 -22.23 -8.44 15.55
C PRO A 17 -22.35 -8.21 14.05
N ILE A 18 -21.34 -8.60 13.27
CA ILE A 18 -21.39 -8.54 11.81
C ILE A 18 -21.97 -9.83 11.21
N LYS A 19 -21.66 -11.00 11.79
CA LYS A 19 -22.34 -12.24 11.39
C LYS A 19 -23.82 -12.12 11.66
N GLU A 20 -24.17 -11.49 12.78
CA GLU A 20 -25.53 -11.18 13.14
C GLU A 20 -26.17 -10.17 12.16
N LYS A 21 -25.47 -9.09 11.79
CA LYS A 21 -25.93 -8.14 10.77
C LYS A 21 -26.06 -8.75 9.37
N ALA A 22 -25.12 -9.59 8.94
CA ALA A 22 -25.22 -10.29 7.67
C ALA A 22 -26.38 -11.30 7.68
N ALA A 23 -26.57 -12.03 8.78
CA ALA A 23 -27.69 -12.95 8.96
C ALA A 23 -29.03 -12.22 9.04
N GLN A 24 -29.11 -11.09 9.75
CA GLN A 24 -30.27 -10.22 9.82
C GLN A 24 -30.59 -9.61 8.45
N PHE A 25 -29.58 -9.11 7.72
CA PHE A 25 -29.75 -8.61 6.36
C PHE A 25 -30.31 -9.70 5.44
N LEU A 26 -29.75 -10.90 5.45
CA LEU A 26 -30.25 -12.03 4.65
C LEU A 26 -31.63 -12.53 5.09
N ALA A 27 -32.02 -12.28 6.32
CA ALA A 27 -33.36 -12.61 6.83
C ALA A 27 -34.40 -11.53 6.48
N THR A 28 -34.01 -10.28 6.34
CA THR A 28 -34.89 -9.16 5.97
C THR A 28 -35.12 -9.02 4.48
N VAL A 29 -34.18 -9.49 3.65
CA VAL A 29 -34.32 -9.46 2.20
C VAL A 29 -35.01 -10.74 1.74
N ASN A 30 -36.21 -10.60 1.19
CA ASN A 30 -37.09 -11.70 0.71
C ASN A 30 -36.65 -12.21 -0.68
N GLU A 31 -35.36 -12.35 -0.93
CA GLU A 31 -34.76 -12.78 -2.20
C GLU A 31 -34.21 -14.21 -2.12
N ASP A 32 -34.34 -14.94 -3.22
CA ASP A 32 -33.77 -16.27 -3.37
C ASP A 32 -32.26 -16.26 -3.12
N ARG A 33 -31.79 -17.13 -2.23
CA ARG A 33 -30.36 -17.27 -1.89
C ARG A 33 -29.56 -18.06 -2.92
N THR A 34 -30.28 -18.72 -3.85
CA THR A 34 -29.66 -19.45 -4.96
C THR A 34 -29.32 -18.47 -6.09
N PHE A 35 -28.13 -18.55 -6.64
CA PHE A 35 -27.68 -17.72 -7.75
C PHE A 35 -26.90 -18.53 -8.77
N THR A 36 -26.96 -18.10 -10.02
CA THR A 36 -26.22 -18.76 -11.10
C THR A 36 -24.77 -18.30 -11.15
N VAL A 37 -23.91 -19.12 -11.79
CA VAL A 37 -22.49 -18.76 -12.01
C VAL A 37 -22.36 -17.46 -12.85
N GLU A 38 -23.35 -17.20 -13.69
CA GLU A 38 -23.36 -16.00 -14.55
C GLU A 38 -23.70 -14.74 -13.73
N GLU A 39 -24.68 -14.82 -12.83
CA GLU A 39 -25.02 -13.76 -11.89
C GLU A 39 -23.80 -13.45 -10.99
N GLU A 40 -23.15 -14.47 -10.46
CA GLU A 40 -21.95 -14.30 -9.64
C GLU A 40 -20.85 -13.55 -10.38
N LYS A 41 -20.55 -13.94 -11.63
CA LYS A 41 -19.56 -13.28 -12.46
C LYS A 41 -19.94 -11.84 -12.81
N ALA A 42 -21.24 -11.55 -12.96
CA ALA A 42 -21.71 -10.20 -13.23
C ALA A 42 -21.52 -9.29 -12.00
N VAL A 43 -21.87 -9.78 -10.80
CA VAL A 43 -21.65 -9.08 -9.54
C VAL A 43 -20.17 -8.84 -9.29
N LEU A 44 -19.31 -9.86 -9.49
CA LEU A 44 -17.87 -9.72 -9.35
C LEU A 44 -17.29 -8.64 -10.27
N ARG A 45 -17.69 -8.62 -11.55
CA ARG A 45 -17.26 -7.58 -12.50
C ARG A 45 -17.69 -6.18 -12.07
N ARG A 46 -18.87 -6.05 -11.44
CA ARG A 46 -19.38 -4.77 -10.95
C ARG A 46 -18.58 -4.31 -9.73
N ILE A 47 -18.26 -5.22 -8.81
CA ILE A 47 -17.37 -4.97 -7.67
C ILE A 47 -15.99 -4.53 -8.17
N ASP A 48 -15.38 -5.29 -9.09
CA ASP A 48 -14.08 -4.98 -9.66
C ASP A 48 -14.06 -3.59 -10.34
N ARG A 49 -15.11 -3.19 -11.04
CA ARG A 49 -15.19 -1.87 -11.69
C ARG A 49 -15.41 -0.71 -10.73
N ARG A 50 -15.97 -0.94 -9.54
CA ARG A 50 -16.34 0.12 -8.60
C ARG A 50 -15.39 0.24 -7.42
N ILE A 51 -15.00 -0.87 -6.83
CA ILE A 51 -14.18 -0.88 -5.61
C ILE A 51 -12.69 -0.93 -5.92
N LEU A 52 -12.28 -1.78 -6.88
CA LEU A 52 -10.87 -1.95 -7.20
C LEU A 52 -10.18 -0.64 -7.64
N PRO A 53 -10.74 0.21 -8.52
CA PRO A 53 -10.11 1.48 -8.88
C PRO A 53 -9.91 2.43 -7.70
N LEU A 54 -10.81 2.41 -6.71
CA LEU A 54 -10.68 3.22 -5.50
C LEU A 54 -9.52 2.73 -4.62
N LEU A 55 -9.29 1.42 -4.55
CA LEU A 55 -8.12 0.88 -3.84
C LEU A 55 -6.83 1.17 -4.59
N LEU A 56 -6.84 0.98 -5.92
CA LEU A 56 -5.68 1.26 -6.77
C LEU A 56 -5.25 2.72 -6.64
N GLY A 57 -6.20 3.65 -6.73
CA GLY A 57 -5.92 5.07 -6.58
C GLY A 57 -5.44 5.44 -5.17
N ALA A 58 -6.04 4.90 -4.10
CA ALA A 58 -5.59 5.16 -2.74
C ALA A 58 -4.13 4.73 -2.54
N TYR A 59 -3.77 3.56 -3.07
CA TYR A 59 -2.39 3.05 -2.99
C TYR A 59 -1.43 3.82 -3.90
N PHE A 60 -1.89 4.24 -5.08
CA PHE A 60 -1.13 5.11 -6.00
C PHE A 60 -0.76 6.43 -5.33
N PHE A 61 -1.73 7.14 -4.74
CA PHE A 61 -1.49 8.41 -4.05
C PHE A 61 -0.60 8.22 -2.82
N GLN A 62 -0.78 7.15 -2.06
CA GLN A 62 0.11 6.82 -0.95
C GLN A 62 1.57 6.73 -1.40
N GLN A 63 1.83 6.03 -2.49
CA GLN A 63 3.19 5.87 -3.01
C GLN A 63 3.72 7.15 -3.67
N LEU A 64 2.86 7.93 -4.33
CA LEU A 64 3.23 9.22 -4.91
C LEU A 64 3.70 10.19 -3.82
N ASP A 65 2.92 10.32 -2.76
CA ASP A 65 3.18 11.23 -1.66
C ASP A 65 4.43 10.82 -0.85
N LYS A 66 4.62 9.50 -0.67
CA LYS A 66 5.85 8.96 -0.07
C LYS A 66 7.08 9.24 -0.92
N SER A 67 6.99 9.08 -2.24
CA SER A 67 8.08 9.31 -3.17
C SER A 67 8.35 10.79 -3.42
N SER A 68 7.41 11.68 -3.09
CA SER A 68 7.55 13.14 -3.29
C SER A 68 8.82 13.70 -2.64
N LEU A 69 9.22 13.22 -1.44
CA LEU A 69 10.45 13.63 -0.79
C LEU A 69 11.70 13.32 -1.63
N SER A 70 11.73 12.14 -2.24
CA SER A 70 12.84 11.76 -3.11
C SER A 70 12.86 12.60 -4.40
N TYR A 71 11.69 12.96 -4.94
CA TYR A 71 11.60 13.83 -6.11
C TYR A 71 12.10 15.25 -5.80
N VAL A 72 11.64 15.86 -4.71
CA VAL A 72 12.05 17.22 -4.35
C VAL A 72 13.51 17.32 -3.93
N SER A 73 14.16 16.23 -3.53
CA SER A 73 15.57 16.23 -3.14
C SER A 73 16.53 16.65 -4.24
N ILE A 74 16.15 16.43 -5.49
CA ILE A 74 16.96 16.81 -6.67
C ILE A 74 16.54 18.17 -7.25
N PHE A 75 15.42 18.73 -6.77
CA PHE A 75 14.93 20.06 -7.13
C PHE A 75 15.16 21.12 -6.03
N GLY A 76 16.17 20.92 -5.20
CA GLY A 76 16.73 21.96 -4.34
C GLY A 76 16.14 22.08 -2.94
N ILE A 77 15.30 21.15 -2.45
CA ILE A 77 14.74 21.24 -1.10
C ILE A 77 15.82 21.35 -0.01
N VAL A 78 16.99 20.77 -0.21
CA VAL A 78 18.07 20.79 0.78
C VAL A 78 18.62 22.20 0.95
N GLU A 79 18.81 22.90 -0.16
CA GLU A 79 19.30 24.26 -0.22
C GLU A 79 18.22 25.28 0.17
N ASP A 80 17.04 25.16 -0.46
CA ASP A 80 15.94 26.14 -0.31
C ASP A 80 15.30 26.13 1.09
N ALA A 81 15.22 24.95 1.73
CA ALA A 81 14.74 24.82 3.11
C ALA A 81 15.87 24.84 4.16
N ASN A 82 17.11 25.21 3.78
CA ASN A 82 18.29 25.28 4.64
C ASN A 82 18.48 24.02 5.49
N LEU A 83 18.42 22.84 4.87
CA LEU A 83 18.59 21.59 5.58
C LEU A 83 20.07 21.27 5.77
N HIS A 84 20.51 21.06 7.02
CA HIS A 84 21.92 20.84 7.37
C HIS A 84 22.14 19.41 7.90
N GLY A 85 23.31 18.84 7.60
CA GLY A 85 23.74 17.55 8.13
C GLY A 85 22.76 16.43 7.80
N GLN A 86 22.19 15.77 8.81
CA GLN A 86 21.29 14.63 8.65
C GLN A 86 19.78 14.99 8.60
N GLN A 87 19.44 16.28 8.52
CA GLN A 87 18.04 16.71 8.58
C GLN A 87 17.18 16.11 7.45
N TYR A 88 17.72 16.02 6.23
CA TYR A 88 17.03 15.34 5.13
C TYR A 88 16.76 13.84 5.43
N SER A 89 17.75 13.15 6.01
CA SER A 89 17.58 11.75 6.43
C SER A 89 16.49 11.59 7.49
N TRP A 90 16.40 12.56 8.42
CA TRP A 90 15.33 12.60 9.41
C TRP A 90 13.95 12.80 8.79
N LEU A 91 13.81 13.66 7.77
CA LEU A 91 12.54 13.84 7.04
C LEU A 91 12.08 12.53 6.37
N GLY A 92 13.00 11.69 5.90
CA GLY A 92 12.68 10.36 5.39
C GLY A 92 12.30 9.37 6.48
N SER A 93 13.07 9.34 7.59
CA SER A 93 12.91 8.36 8.66
C SER A 93 11.70 8.59 9.53
N ILE A 94 11.35 9.85 9.81
CA ILE A 94 10.23 10.22 10.70
C ILE A 94 8.89 9.71 10.20
N LEU A 95 8.70 9.62 8.88
CA LEU A 95 7.50 9.06 8.27
C LEU A 95 7.31 7.59 8.68
N TYR A 96 8.37 6.79 8.58
CA TYR A 96 8.32 5.37 8.97
C TYR A 96 8.17 5.17 10.48
N LEU A 97 8.80 6.04 11.29
CA LEU A 97 8.60 6.05 12.75
C LEU A 97 7.15 6.37 13.11
N ALA A 98 6.55 7.36 12.44
CA ALA A 98 5.15 7.70 12.64
C ALA A 98 4.24 6.52 12.25
N GLN A 99 4.51 5.87 11.13
CA GLN A 99 3.77 4.66 10.72
C GLN A 99 3.89 3.55 11.78
N LEU A 100 5.09 3.29 12.29
CA LEU A 100 5.31 2.27 13.32
C LEU A 100 4.50 2.53 14.59
N VAL A 101 4.52 3.78 15.09
CA VAL A 101 3.78 4.17 16.29
C VAL A 101 2.26 4.10 16.08
N MET A 102 1.81 4.46 14.89
CA MET A 102 0.37 4.51 14.57
C MET A 102 -0.22 3.17 14.14
N GLN A 103 0.58 2.15 13.81
CA GLN A 103 0.06 0.83 13.37
C GLN A 103 -0.92 0.18 14.35
N PRO A 104 -0.64 0.09 15.67
CA PRO A 104 -1.60 -0.47 16.62
C PRO A 104 -2.91 0.34 16.69
N ILE A 105 -2.80 1.67 16.61
CA ILE A 105 -3.95 2.58 16.62
C ILE A 105 -4.75 2.41 15.33
N ALA A 106 -4.08 2.32 14.18
CA ALA A 106 -4.70 2.07 12.88
C ALA A 106 -5.51 0.76 12.89
N ALA A 107 -4.94 -0.32 13.45
CA ALA A 107 -5.62 -1.59 13.59
C ALA A 107 -6.88 -1.48 14.47
N LEU A 108 -6.82 -0.75 15.59
CA LEU A 108 -7.98 -0.49 16.45
C LEU A 108 -9.07 0.33 15.76
N LEU A 109 -8.67 1.38 15.03
CA LEU A 109 -9.61 2.24 14.28
C LEU A 109 -10.30 1.45 13.17
N LEU A 110 -9.57 0.59 12.47
CA LEU A 110 -10.12 -0.25 11.40
C LEU A 110 -11.19 -1.23 11.91
N VAL A 111 -11.03 -1.72 13.15
CA VAL A 111 -12.03 -2.57 13.81
C VAL A 111 -13.27 -1.78 14.22
N LYS A 112 -13.11 -0.54 14.71
CA LYS A 112 -14.20 0.24 15.32
C LYS A 112 -14.96 1.14 14.33
N LEU A 113 -14.28 1.66 13.31
CA LEU A 113 -14.85 2.65 12.39
C LEU A 113 -15.26 2.02 11.05
N PRO A 114 -16.21 2.64 10.34
CA PRO A 114 -16.58 2.22 9.00
C PRO A 114 -15.41 2.43 8.03
N THR A 115 -15.06 1.36 7.31
CA THR A 115 -13.81 1.26 6.55
C THR A 115 -13.70 2.31 5.44
N GLY A 116 -14.77 2.57 4.69
CA GLY A 116 -14.76 3.56 3.61
C GLY A 116 -14.51 4.97 4.12
N LYS A 117 -15.20 5.36 5.21
CA LYS A 117 -15.02 6.68 5.84
C LYS A 117 -13.65 6.82 6.49
N LEU A 118 -13.11 5.74 7.08
CA LEU A 118 -11.78 5.74 7.65
C LEU A 118 -10.72 5.99 6.58
N ILE A 119 -10.80 5.29 5.44
CA ILE A 119 -9.89 5.49 4.31
C ILE A 119 -10.00 6.92 3.79
N GLY A 120 -11.23 7.41 3.54
CA GLY A 120 -11.45 8.78 3.05
C GLY A 120 -10.85 9.85 3.96
N SER A 121 -11.09 9.74 5.28
CA SER A 121 -10.52 10.69 6.27
C SER A 121 -9.00 10.59 6.34
N ALA A 122 -8.44 9.41 6.32
CA ALA A 122 -6.99 9.23 6.32
C ALA A 122 -6.36 9.90 5.08
N VAL A 123 -6.91 9.64 3.87
CA VAL A 123 -6.44 10.25 2.61
C VAL A 123 -6.55 11.77 2.66
N LEU A 124 -7.66 12.31 3.18
CA LEU A 124 -7.84 13.75 3.34
C LEU A 124 -6.78 14.38 4.24
N LEU A 125 -6.55 13.79 5.40
CA LEU A 125 -5.65 14.33 6.42
C LEU A 125 -4.19 14.24 5.99
N TRP A 126 -3.73 13.13 5.38
CA TRP A 126 -2.37 13.08 4.89
C TRP A 126 -2.15 13.98 3.67
N GLY A 127 -3.12 14.01 2.71
CA GLY A 127 -3.05 14.89 1.54
C GLY A 127 -3.00 16.36 1.93
N SER A 128 -3.80 16.76 2.93
CA SER A 128 -3.75 18.11 3.52
C SER A 128 -2.39 18.40 4.18
N SER A 129 -1.83 17.41 4.91
CA SER A 129 -0.50 17.56 5.52
C SER A 129 0.57 17.81 4.46
N LEU A 130 0.51 17.08 3.33
CA LEU A 130 1.43 17.26 2.21
C LEU A 130 1.26 18.62 1.53
N ALA A 131 0.01 19.07 1.30
CA ALA A 131 -0.26 20.38 0.72
C ALA A 131 0.24 21.52 1.61
N ILE A 132 0.07 21.41 2.94
CA ILE A 132 0.57 22.39 3.90
C ILE A 132 2.10 22.42 3.94
N MET A 133 2.79 21.30 3.67
CA MET A 133 4.26 21.28 3.57
C MET A 133 4.79 22.24 2.51
N ALA A 134 4.02 22.56 1.47
CA ALA A 134 4.39 23.56 0.49
C ALA A 134 4.59 24.97 1.10
N ALA A 135 3.94 25.27 2.20
CA ALA A 135 4.10 26.55 2.91
C ALA A 135 5.28 26.55 3.90
N CYS A 136 5.96 25.43 4.10
CA CYS A 136 7.02 25.28 5.10
C CYS A 136 8.39 25.45 4.47
N THR A 137 9.22 26.29 5.10
CA THR A 137 10.59 26.60 4.68
C THR A 137 11.63 26.24 5.75
N ASN A 138 11.22 25.59 6.84
CA ASN A 138 12.10 25.24 7.94
C ASN A 138 11.97 23.77 8.34
N PHE A 139 13.06 23.19 8.85
CA PHE A 139 13.14 21.81 9.25
C PHE A 139 12.08 21.35 10.28
N PRO A 140 11.84 22.08 11.41
CA PRO A 140 10.87 21.61 12.41
C PRO A 140 9.45 21.47 11.87
N SER A 141 9.00 22.42 11.05
CA SER A 141 7.66 22.37 10.44
C SER A 141 7.54 21.22 9.44
N LEU A 142 8.54 21.03 8.59
CA LEU A 142 8.60 19.90 7.65
C LEU A 142 8.61 18.57 8.39
N LEU A 143 9.37 18.46 9.50
CA LEU A 143 9.46 17.25 10.31
C LEU A 143 8.10 16.91 10.95
N GLY A 144 7.43 17.90 11.55
CA GLY A 144 6.11 17.73 12.18
C GLY A 144 5.04 17.30 11.18
N LEU A 145 5.01 17.92 9.99
CA LEU A 145 4.06 17.56 8.94
C LEU A 145 4.38 16.20 8.31
N ARG A 146 5.64 15.80 8.21
CA ARG A 146 6.05 14.45 7.80
C ARG A 146 5.61 13.39 8.81
N PHE A 147 5.70 13.70 10.11
CA PHE A 147 5.17 12.81 11.15
C PHE A 147 3.65 12.64 11.01
N THR A 148 2.92 13.75 10.87
CA THR A 148 1.46 13.75 10.71
C THR A 148 1.03 12.98 9.44
N LEU A 149 1.73 13.22 8.32
CA LEU A 149 1.53 12.49 7.08
C LEU A 149 1.70 10.98 7.29
N GLY A 150 2.82 10.56 7.87
CA GLY A 150 3.10 9.14 8.16
C GLY A 150 2.07 8.51 9.10
N ALA A 151 1.59 9.28 10.10
CA ALA A 151 0.58 8.81 11.04
C ALA A 151 -0.74 8.45 10.35
N PHE A 152 -1.24 9.28 9.44
CA PHE A 152 -2.47 8.99 8.71
C PHE A 152 -2.26 7.97 7.59
N GLU A 153 -1.12 7.98 6.93
CA GLU A 153 -0.77 7.01 5.90
C GLU A 153 -0.69 5.58 6.44
N ALA A 154 -0.36 5.40 7.73
CA ALA A 154 -0.30 4.09 8.38
C ALA A 154 -1.59 3.26 8.27
N MET A 155 -2.74 3.93 8.07
CA MET A 155 -4.05 3.28 7.98
C MET A 155 -4.30 2.59 6.65
N ILE A 156 -3.58 2.94 5.57
CA ILE A 156 -3.95 2.55 4.20
C ILE A 156 -3.67 1.08 3.91
N ALA A 157 -2.45 0.60 4.18
CA ALA A 157 -2.11 -0.79 3.89
C ALA A 157 -3.03 -1.79 4.63
N PRO A 158 -3.26 -1.67 5.95
CA PRO A 158 -4.22 -2.52 6.66
C PRO A 158 -5.64 -2.39 6.09
N SER A 159 -6.06 -1.18 5.71
CA SER A 159 -7.39 -0.95 5.13
C SER A 159 -7.54 -1.61 3.76
N CYS A 160 -6.53 -1.53 2.89
CA CYS A 160 -6.54 -2.21 1.59
C CYS A 160 -6.67 -3.73 1.74
N VAL A 161 -5.95 -4.31 2.71
CA VAL A 161 -6.07 -5.74 3.03
C VAL A 161 -7.47 -6.06 3.54
N ALA A 162 -7.99 -5.27 4.48
CA ALA A 162 -9.32 -5.48 5.05
C ALA A 162 -10.44 -5.38 3.99
N VAL A 163 -10.37 -4.38 3.11
CA VAL A 163 -11.33 -4.24 2.00
C VAL A 163 -11.18 -5.41 1.03
N THR A 164 -9.95 -5.83 0.70
CA THR A 164 -9.74 -6.98 -0.17
C THR A 164 -10.36 -8.25 0.42
N GLN A 165 -10.24 -8.47 1.73
CA GLN A 165 -10.86 -9.60 2.42
C GLN A 165 -12.39 -9.48 2.50
N MET A 166 -12.93 -8.27 2.63
CA MET A 166 -14.36 -7.99 2.76
C MET A 166 -15.12 -8.11 1.43
N TRP A 167 -14.46 -7.92 0.28
CA TRP A 167 -15.12 -7.87 -1.03
C TRP A 167 -14.84 -9.06 -1.94
N TRP A 168 -13.73 -9.79 -1.73
CA TRP A 168 -13.29 -10.88 -2.61
C TRP A 168 -13.05 -12.18 -1.87
N ARG A 169 -13.36 -13.30 -2.54
CA ARG A 169 -13.04 -14.65 -2.05
C ARG A 169 -11.53 -14.88 -1.98
N ARG A 170 -11.09 -15.80 -1.12
CA ARG A 170 -9.67 -16.13 -0.92
C ARG A 170 -8.89 -16.37 -2.21
N GLY A 171 -9.47 -17.12 -3.16
CA GLY A 171 -8.83 -17.37 -4.46
C GLY A 171 -8.72 -16.13 -5.37
N GLU A 172 -9.54 -15.10 -5.12
CA GLU A 172 -9.59 -13.86 -5.90
C GLU A 172 -8.71 -12.76 -5.32
N GLN A 173 -8.42 -12.83 -4.01
CA GLN A 173 -7.68 -11.80 -3.26
C GLN A 173 -6.26 -11.63 -3.78
N THR A 174 -5.57 -12.73 -4.10
CA THR A 174 -4.18 -12.71 -4.57
C THR A 174 -3.98 -11.82 -5.79
N LEU A 175 -4.88 -11.92 -6.78
CA LEU A 175 -4.79 -11.10 -7.99
C LEU A 175 -5.07 -9.62 -7.71
N ARG A 176 -6.06 -9.30 -6.85
CA ARG A 176 -6.41 -7.92 -6.48
C ARG A 176 -5.31 -7.28 -5.64
N THR A 177 -4.70 -8.05 -4.74
CA THR A 177 -3.52 -7.63 -3.99
C THR A 177 -2.34 -7.35 -4.91
N ALA A 178 -2.10 -8.18 -5.92
CA ALA A 178 -1.06 -7.92 -6.91
C ALA A 178 -1.33 -6.64 -7.73
N PHE A 179 -2.59 -6.33 -8.04
CA PHE A 179 -2.94 -5.10 -8.75
C PHE A 179 -2.65 -3.84 -7.94
N TRP A 180 -3.11 -3.76 -6.67
CA TRP A 180 -2.82 -2.55 -5.89
C TRP A 180 -1.35 -2.45 -5.49
N ASN A 181 -0.63 -3.55 -5.26
CA ASN A 181 0.83 -3.53 -5.10
C ASN A 181 1.54 -3.09 -6.39
N GLY A 182 1.01 -3.46 -7.56
CA GLY A 182 1.53 -3.02 -8.86
C GLY A 182 1.51 -1.50 -9.07
N MET A 183 0.65 -0.79 -8.32
CA MET A 183 0.62 0.68 -8.36
C MET A 183 1.92 1.33 -7.89
N ASN A 184 2.79 0.62 -7.15
CA ASN A 184 4.13 1.09 -6.85
C ASN A 184 4.91 1.43 -8.13
N GLY A 185 4.93 0.52 -9.10
CA GLY A 185 5.61 0.76 -10.37
C GLY A 185 4.92 1.83 -11.22
N VAL A 186 3.58 1.84 -11.24
CA VAL A 186 2.81 2.88 -11.93
C VAL A 186 3.13 4.26 -11.36
N THR A 187 3.28 4.37 -10.04
CA THR A 187 3.64 5.63 -9.36
C THR A 187 5.01 6.13 -9.79
N PHE A 188 6.00 5.26 -9.94
CA PHE A 188 7.31 5.67 -10.46
C PHE A 188 7.22 6.22 -11.88
N ILE A 189 6.38 5.62 -12.73
CA ILE A 189 6.19 6.10 -14.11
C ILE A 189 5.45 7.44 -14.12
N VAL A 190 4.24 7.48 -13.56
CA VAL A 190 3.35 8.64 -13.62
C VAL A 190 3.86 9.79 -12.74
N GLY A 191 4.37 9.47 -11.54
CA GLY A 191 4.95 10.45 -10.62
C GLY A 191 6.18 11.13 -11.20
N SER A 192 7.02 10.39 -11.93
CA SER A 192 8.18 10.97 -12.63
C SER A 192 7.77 11.89 -13.76
N LEU A 193 6.74 11.53 -14.53
CA LEU A 193 6.21 12.41 -15.58
C LEU A 193 5.62 13.70 -14.99
N PHE A 194 4.86 13.61 -13.91
CA PHE A 194 4.36 14.80 -13.19
C PHE A 194 5.51 15.66 -12.68
N THR A 195 6.47 15.06 -12.00
CA THR A 195 7.60 15.78 -11.44
C THR A 195 8.49 16.40 -12.51
N TYR A 196 8.67 15.71 -13.65
CA TYR A 196 9.37 16.26 -14.82
C TYR A 196 8.67 17.52 -15.34
N GLY A 197 7.34 17.45 -15.53
CA GLY A 197 6.56 18.61 -15.99
C GLY A 197 6.56 19.77 -14.98
N LEU A 198 6.35 19.46 -13.69
CA LEU A 198 6.33 20.48 -12.64
C LEU A 198 7.70 21.13 -12.40
N GLY A 199 8.78 20.38 -12.59
CA GLY A 199 10.15 20.90 -12.46
C GLY A 199 10.53 21.94 -13.51
N HIS A 200 9.79 22.05 -14.62
CA HIS A 200 9.98 23.11 -15.62
C HIS A 200 9.20 24.38 -15.31
N ILE A 201 8.35 24.37 -14.29
CA ILE A 201 7.60 25.57 -13.89
C ILE A 201 8.53 26.44 -13.05
N HIS A 202 8.90 27.59 -13.60
CA HIS A 202 9.62 28.62 -12.89
C HIS A 202 8.61 29.63 -12.33
N SER A 203 8.70 29.91 -11.04
CA SER A 203 7.87 30.89 -10.34
C SER A 203 8.78 31.82 -9.51
N ASP A 204 8.52 33.12 -9.56
CA ASP A 204 9.26 34.09 -8.77
C ASP A 204 8.89 34.05 -7.26
N SER A 205 7.79 33.40 -6.91
CA SER A 205 7.24 33.37 -5.56
C SER A 205 7.30 32.02 -4.85
N LEU A 206 7.48 30.91 -5.59
CA LEU A 206 7.46 29.56 -5.04
C LEU A 206 8.68 28.74 -5.53
N PHE A 207 9.34 28.06 -4.62
CA PHE A 207 10.38 27.08 -4.96
C PHE A 207 9.81 25.85 -5.64
N SER A 208 10.59 25.19 -6.48
CA SER A 208 10.16 23.99 -7.23
C SER A 208 9.65 22.88 -6.31
N TYR A 209 10.26 22.67 -5.13
CA TYR A 209 9.80 21.67 -4.17
C TYR A 209 8.41 21.99 -3.60
N GLN A 210 8.09 23.30 -3.40
CA GLN A 210 6.78 23.75 -2.90
C GLN A 210 5.69 23.45 -3.93
N ILE A 211 5.96 23.71 -5.21
CA ILE A 211 5.03 23.42 -6.31
C ILE A 211 4.72 21.93 -6.37
N ILE A 212 5.75 21.06 -6.23
CA ILE A 212 5.57 19.61 -6.26
C ILE A 212 4.73 19.12 -5.07
N PHE A 213 5.03 19.58 -3.84
CA PHE A 213 4.25 19.21 -2.65
C PHE A 213 2.81 19.71 -2.73
N MET A 214 2.60 20.94 -3.16
CA MET A 214 1.27 21.52 -3.32
C MET A 214 0.44 20.74 -4.36
N PHE A 215 1.02 20.45 -5.51
CA PHE A 215 0.33 19.70 -6.57
C PHE A 215 -0.05 18.30 -6.10
N CYS A 216 0.90 17.52 -5.56
CA CYS A 216 0.63 16.18 -5.07
C CYS A 216 -0.40 16.19 -3.95
N GLY A 217 -0.25 17.08 -2.95
CA GLY A 217 -1.16 17.16 -1.82
C GLY A 217 -2.59 17.54 -2.24
N LEU A 218 -2.77 18.54 -3.12
CA LEU A 218 -4.09 18.94 -3.61
C LEU A 218 -4.75 17.83 -4.45
N LEU A 219 -3.98 17.12 -5.25
CA LEU A 219 -4.48 16.00 -6.05
C LEU A 219 -4.95 14.86 -5.13
N THR A 220 -4.22 14.57 -4.06
CA THR A 220 -4.59 13.58 -3.05
C THR A 220 -5.83 14.02 -2.27
N VAL A 221 -5.94 15.28 -1.89
CA VAL A 221 -7.16 15.83 -1.27
C VAL A 221 -8.36 15.71 -2.20
N ALA A 222 -8.22 16.06 -3.48
CA ALA A 222 -9.29 15.89 -4.47
C ALA A 222 -9.71 14.41 -4.60
N TYR A 223 -8.74 13.49 -4.55
CA TYR A 223 -9.01 12.07 -4.58
C TYR A 223 -9.75 11.57 -3.32
N SER A 224 -9.49 12.16 -2.15
CA SER A 224 -10.23 11.81 -0.93
C SER A 224 -11.73 12.03 -1.06
N LEU A 225 -12.14 13.07 -1.79
CA LEU A 225 -13.56 13.35 -2.05
C LEU A 225 -14.21 12.23 -2.88
N LEU A 226 -13.47 11.67 -3.86
CA LEU A 226 -13.97 10.53 -4.62
C LEU A 226 -14.15 9.29 -3.73
N ILE A 227 -13.23 9.06 -2.78
CA ILE A 227 -13.36 7.97 -1.81
C ILE A 227 -14.61 8.17 -0.95
N PHE A 228 -14.83 9.37 -0.39
CA PHE A 228 -16.01 9.65 0.45
C PHE A 228 -17.33 9.44 -0.30
N ILE A 229 -17.38 9.74 -1.59
CA ILE A 229 -18.60 9.63 -2.40
C ILE A 229 -18.86 8.19 -2.84
N PHE A 230 -17.80 7.47 -3.26
CA PHE A 230 -17.94 6.22 -3.99
C PHE A 230 -17.53 4.97 -3.21
N MET A 231 -16.78 5.10 -2.10
CA MET A 231 -16.32 3.94 -1.33
C MET A 231 -17.38 3.50 -0.30
N PRO A 232 -18.03 2.36 -0.47
CA PRO A 232 -18.98 1.86 0.51
C PRO A 232 -18.28 1.23 1.72
N ASP A 233 -18.89 1.35 2.88
CA ASP A 233 -18.36 0.82 4.13
C ASP A 233 -18.46 -0.71 4.24
N SER A 234 -19.44 -1.31 3.53
CA SER A 234 -19.67 -2.77 3.49
C SER A 234 -20.42 -3.19 2.23
N PRO A 235 -20.39 -4.47 1.83
CA PRO A 235 -21.21 -4.99 0.74
C PRO A 235 -22.73 -4.79 0.94
N MET A 236 -23.19 -4.82 2.19
CA MET A 236 -24.61 -4.65 2.55
C MET A 236 -25.09 -3.20 2.35
N GLU A 237 -24.19 -2.22 2.55
CA GLU A 237 -24.49 -0.79 2.45
C GLU A 237 -24.13 -0.20 1.08
N ALA A 238 -23.67 -1.02 0.15
CA ALA A 238 -23.21 -0.58 -1.16
C ALA A 238 -24.35 -0.05 -2.03
N LYS A 239 -24.39 1.26 -2.23
CA LYS A 239 -25.38 1.91 -3.12
C LYS A 239 -25.20 1.55 -4.60
N CYS A 240 -24.04 1.02 -4.98
CA CYS A 240 -23.73 0.63 -6.36
C CYS A 240 -24.25 -0.76 -6.74
N LEU A 241 -24.76 -1.53 -5.77
CA LEU A 241 -25.33 -2.86 -5.96
C LEU A 241 -26.85 -2.82 -5.73
N SER A 242 -27.60 -3.56 -6.56
CA SER A 242 -29.03 -3.82 -6.30
C SER A 242 -29.19 -4.74 -5.08
N ASP A 243 -30.37 -4.83 -4.52
CA ASP A 243 -30.60 -5.68 -3.33
C ASP A 243 -30.31 -7.15 -3.64
N ARG A 244 -30.69 -7.64 -4.81
CA ARG A 244 -30.31 -8.98 -5.32
C ARG A 244 -28.77 -9.15 -5.38
N GLU A 245 -28.05 -8.18 -5.91
CA GLU A 245 -26.59 -8.23 -6.02
C GLU A 245 -25.91 -8.17 -4.66
N LYS A 246 -26.47 -7.43 -3.68
CA LYS A 246 -25.97 -7.44 -2.30
C LYS A 246 -26.11 -8.81 -1.66
N VAL A 247 -27.25 -9.49 -1.85
CA VAL A 247 -27.46 -10.85 -1.36
C VAL A 247 -26.43 -11.80 -1.96
N ILE A 248 -26.23 -11.75 -3.28
CA ILE A 248 -25.22 -12.57 -3.97
C ILE A 248 -23.82 -12.24 -3.43
N ALA A 249 -23.47 -10.95 -3.26
CA ALA A 249 -22.16 -10.53 -2.75
C ALA A 249 -21.90 -11.06 -1.32
N VAL A 250 -22.89 -11.02 -0.44
CA VAL A 250 -22.78 -11.52 0.93
C VAL A 250 -22.73 -13.05 0.98
N GLU A 251 -23.61 -13.74 0.24
CA GLU A 251 -23.71 -15.19 0.27
C GLU A 251 -22.49 -15.87 -0.36
N ARG A 252 -21.90 -15.30 -1.43
CA ARG A 252 -20.66 -15.80 -2.02
C ARG A 252 -19.46 -15.75 -1.06
N LEU A 253 -19.40 -14.74 -0.19
CA LEU A 253 -18.35 -14.59 0.82
C LEU A 253 -18.60 -15.56 1.99
N ARG A 254 -19.84 -15.73 2.40
CA ARG A 254 -20.24 -16.67 3.44
C ARG A 254 -19.92 -18.11 3.05
N ALA A 255 -20.23 -18.52 1.82
CA ALA A 255 -19.94 -19.87 1.31
C ALA A 255 -18.43 -20.18 1.35
N ASN A 256 -17.56 -19.17 1.30
CA ASN A 256 -16.11 -19.30 1.39
C ASN A 256 -15.56 -19.15 2.83
N GLN A 257 -16.42 -19.13 3.84
CA GLN A 257 -16.08 -18.87 5.25
C GLN A 257 -15.27 -17.59 5.50
N MET A 258 -15.35 -16.65 4.58
CA MET A 258 -14.60 -15.38 4.56
C MET A 258 -15.57 -14.20 4.63
N GLY A 259 -15.07 -13.02 4.91
CA GLY A 259 -15.80 -11.79 4.66
C GLY A 259 -16.47 -11.17 5.87
N ILE A 260 -16.31 -11.74 7.06
CA ILE A 260 -16.81 -11.10 8.28
C ILE A 260 -15.65 -10.86 9.20
N ILE A 261 -15.12 -9.63 9.16
CA ILE A 261 -14.10 -9.19 10.10
C ILE A 261 -14.76 -9.10 11.48
N SER A 262 -14.27 -9.90 12.43
CA SER A 262 -14.67 -9.76 13.83
C SER A 262 -14.30 -8.35 14.29
N ARG A 263 -15.25 -7.61 14.84
CA ARG A 263 -15.01 -6.28 15.44
C ARG A 263 -14.61 -6.39 16.91
N GLU A 264 -14.22 -7.58 17.36
CA GLU A 264 -13.75 -7.80 18.73
C GLU A 264 -12.21 -7.84 18.74
N TRP A 265 -11.63 -6.98 19.56
CA TRP A 265 -10.20 -7.01 19.84
C TRP A 265 -9.88 -8.15 20.80
N ARG A 266 -9.07 -9.12 20.38
CA ARG A 266 -8.73 -10.33 21.16
C ARG A 266 -7.27 -10.32 21.57
N TRP A 267 -7.04 -10.06 22.85
CA TRP A 267 -5.69 -10.06 23.43
C TRP A 267 -5.01 -11.44 23.40
N ASP A 268 -5.79 -12.52 23.42
CA ASP A 268 -5.26 -13.87 23.33
C ASP A 268 -4.51 -14.11 22.02
N HIS A 269 -5.03 -13.65 20.90
CA HIS A 269 -4.37 -13.73 19.59
C HIS A 269 -3.10 -12.88 19.53
N VAL A 270 -3.07 -11.73 20.21
CA VAL A 270 -1.87 -10.88 20.31
C VAL A 270 -0.77 -11.64 21.05
N ARG A 271 -1.10 -12.26 22.19
CA ARG A 271 -0.12 -13.05 22.96
C ARG A 271 0.40 -14.26 22.19
N GLU A 272 -0.50 -15.01 21.52
CA GLU A 272 -0.13 -16.15 20.68
C GLU A 272 0.85 -15.74 19.58
N THR A 273 0.60 -14.60 18.90
CA THR A 273 1.48 -14.04 17.86
C THR A 273 2.89 -13.77 18.39
N PHE A 274 3.03 -13.27 19.63
CA PHE A 274 4.34 -13.01 20.23
C PHE A 274 5.11 -14.29 20.61
N TYR A 275 4.43 -15.38 20.89
CA TYR A 275 5.07 -16.67 21.23
C TYR A 275 5.33 -17.55 20.01
N ASP A 276 4.76 -17.24 18.84
CA ASP A 276 4.97 -18.02 17.62
C ASP A 276 6.30 -17.68 16.94
N LEU A 277 7.22 -18.66 16.90
CA LEU A 277 8.53 -18.53 16.25
C LEU A 277 8.40 -18.18 14.75
N LYS A 278 7.34 -18.67 14.06
CA LYS A 278 7.12 -18.37 12.64
C LYS A 278 6.88 -16.87 12.43
N THR A 279 6.16 -16.21 13.34
CA THR A 279 5.93 -14.78 13.32
C THR A 279 7.24 -14.00 13.40
N TRP A 280 8.16 -14.41 14.26
CA TRP A 280 9.48 -13.78 14.36
C TRP A 280 10.34 -13.99 13.13
N CYS A 281 10.30 -15.19 12.52
CA CYS A 281 10.99 -15.44 11.25
C CYS A 281 10.48 -14.52 10.14
N TRP A 282 9.15 -14.36 10.02
CA TRP A 282 8.55 -13.41 9.08
C TRP A 282 8.92 -11.96 9.38
N PHE A 283 8.91 -11.58 10.65
CA PHE A 283 9.31 -10.24 11.08
C PHE A 283 10.73 -9.90 10.64
N PHE A 284 11.71 -10.76 10.95
CA PHE A 284 13.10 -10.53 10.57
C PHE A 284 13.31 -10.56 9.05
N LEU A 285 12.59 -11.41 8.33
CA LEU A 285 12.63 -11.45 6.88
C LEU A 285 12.14 -10.11 6.28
N ILE A 286 11.00 -9.61 6.74
CA ILE A 286 10.43 -8.34 6.28
C ILE A 286 11.36 -7.19 6.63
N VAL A 287 11.92 -7.13 7.84
CA VAL A 287 12.87 -6.10 8.25
C VAL A 287 14.09 -6.09 7.33
N SER A 288 14.67 -7.27 7.03
CA SER A 288 15.85 -7.39 6.17
C SER A 288 15.60 -6.91 4.74
N ILE A 289 14.39 -7.10 4.21
CA ILE A 289 14.00 -6.61 2.88
C ILE A 289 13.68 -5.12 2.92
N SER A 290 13.06 -4.64 4.02
CA SER A 290 12.59 -3.25 4.12
C SER A 290 13.72 -2.24 4.31
N ILE A 291 14.84 -2.61 4.95
CA ILE A 291 15.98 -1.71 5.16
C ILE A 291 16.56 -1.19 3.82
N PRO A 292 16.97 -2.04 2.88
CA PRO A 292 17.45 -1.55 1.57
C PRO A 292 16.35 -0.82 0.78
N SER A 293 15.12 -1.30 0.87
CA SER A 293 13.97 -0.69 0.20
C SER A 293 13.72 0.74 0.67
N GLY A 294 13.77 0.99 1.98
CA GLY A 294 13.64 2.34 2.56
C GLY A 294 14.75 3.28 2.09
N GLY A 295 15.99 2.79 2.03
CA GLY A 295 17.12 3.53 1.49
C GLY A 295 16.91 3.98 0.04
N ILE A 296 16.51 3.08 -0.83
CA ILE A 296 16.20 3.41 -2.23
C ILE A 296 15.00 4.37 -2.34
N SER A 297 13.98 4.19 -1.51
CA SER A 297 12.80 5.06 -1.51
C SER A 297 13.14 6.51 -1.19
N THR A 298 14.03 6.73 -0.23
CA THR A 298 14.39 8.07 0.25
C THR A 298 15.51 8.69 -0.56
N PHE A 299 16.55 7.91 -0.86
CA PHE A 299 17.78 8.40 -1.47
C PHE A 299 17.96 8.01 -2.94
N GLY A 300 17.03 7.27 -3.54
CA GLY A 300 17.16 6.71 -4.88
C GLY A 300 17.52 7.75 -5.93
N ASN A 301 16.83 8.86 -5.97
CA ASN A 301 17.09 9.94 -6.92
C ASN A 301 18.45 10.62 -6.64
N LEU A 302 18.85 10.79 -5.38
CA LEU A 302 20.17 11.31 -5.03
C LEU A 302 21.28 10.35 -5.44
N ILE A 303 21.05 9.04 -5.34
CA ILE A 303 21.99 8.01 -5.80
C ILE A 303 22.18 8.12 -7.32
N ILE A 304 21.11 8.17 -8.10
CA ILE A 304 21.19 8.31 -9.56
C ILE A 304 21.89 9.63 -9.93
N LYS A 305 21.52 10.73 -9.27
CA LYS A 305 22.18 12.04 -9.48
C LYS A 305 23.68 11.98 -9.17
N SER A 306 24.10 11.20 -8.16
CA SER A 306 25.51 11.00 -7.80
C SER A 306 26.33 10.29 -8.88
N PHE A 307 25.69 9.59 -9.82
CA PHE A 307 26.35 9.00 -10.98
C PHE A 307 26.69 10.05 -12.07
N GLY A 308 26.33 11.32 -11.85
CA GLY A 308 26.63 12.45 -12.73
C GLY A 308 25.58 12.70 -13.81
N TYR A 309 24.33 12.33 -13.56
CA TYR A 309 23.19 12.72 -14.37
C TYR A 309 22.57 14.04 -13.85
N ASN A 310 21.92 14.79 -14.75
CA ASN A 310 21.20 16.00 -14.36
C ASN A 310 19.87 15.66 -13.65
N SER A 311 19.20 16.65 -13.04
CA SER A 311 17.98 16.43 -12.27
C SER A 311 16.83 15.87 -13.13
N PHE A 312 16.69 16.34 -14.37
CA PHE A 312 15.64 15.87 -15.27
C PHE A 312 15.90 14.47 -15.82
N GLU A 313 17.15 14.15 -16.16
CA GLU A 313 17.54 12.79 -16.55
C GLU A 313 17.29 11.82 -15.40
N THR A 314 17.66 12.22 -14.17
CA THR A 314 17.46 11.42 -12.97
C THR A 314 16.01 11.04 -12.76
N ILE A 315 15.09 11.99 -12.96
CA ILE A 315 13.64 11.72 -12.86
C ILE A 315 13.20 10.74 -13.94
N LEU A 316 13.63 10.90 -15.18
CA LEU A 316 13.23 10.01 -16.28
C LEU A 316 13.71 8.56 -16.08
N PHE A 317 14.84 8.34 -15.41
CA PHE A 317 15.33 6.99 -15.08
C PHE A 317 14.47 6.24 -14.08
N ASN A 318 13.53 6.89 -13.39
CA ASN A 318 12.52 6.20 -12.61
C ASN A 318 11.44 5.50 -13.48
N ILE A 319 11.28 5.90 -14.75
CA ILE A 319 10.29 5.27 -15.65
C ILE A 319 10.66 3.81 -15.94
N PRO A 320 11.87 3.49 -16.45
CA PRO A 320 12.30 2.10 -16.61
C PRO A 320 12.27 1.32 -15.28
N PHE A 321 12.65 1.97 -14.16
CA PHE A 321 12.57 1.38 -12.84
C PHE A 321 11.14 0.95 -12.48
N GLY A 322 10.15 1.79 -12.73
CA GLY A 322 8.74 1.48 -12.52
C GLY A 322 8.26 0.30 -13.38
N VAL A 323 8.67 0.25 -14.65
CA VAL A 323 8.36 -0.88 -15.54
C VAL A 323 8.96 -2.19 -15.01
N ILE A 324 10.23 -2.17 -14.58
CA ILE A 324 10.89 -3.32 -13.98
C ILE A 324 10.15 -3.79 -12.72
N GLN A 325 9.68 -2.87 -11.88
CA GLN A 325 8.89 -3.21 -10.69
C GLN A 325 7.57 -3.91 -11.06
N ILE A 326 6.83 -3.40 -12.03
CA ILE A 326 5.57 -4.04 -12.47
C ILE A 326 5.85 -5.46 -12.98
N LEU A 327 6.88 -5.62 -13.81
CA LEU A 327 7.28 -6.92 -14.33
C LEU A 327 7.73 -7.87 -13.22
N ALA A 328 8.42 -7.37 -12.19
CA ALA A 328 8.84 -8.14 -11.03
C ALA A 328 7.64 -8.63 -10.20
N ILE A 329 6.63 -7.77 -9.97
CA ILE A 329 5.42 -8.15 -9.23
C ILE A 329 4.65 -9.24 -9.97
N ILE A 330 4.38 -9.01 -11.26
CA ILE A 330 3.62 -9.96 -12.09
C ILE A 330 4.42 -11.26 -12.26
N GLY A 331 5.71 -11.16 -12.59
CA GLY A 331 6.60 -12.29 -12.78
C GLY A 331 6.82 -13.09 -11.50
N GLY A 332 7.01 -12.42 -10.37
CA GLY A 332 7.15 -13.04 -9.06
C GLY A 332 5.90 -13.81 -8.64
N GLY A 333 4.72 -13.22 -8.84
CA GLY A 333 3.44 -13.89 -8.58
C GLY A 333 3.24 -15.11 -9.47
N TRP A 334 3.56 -15.01 -10.76
CA TRP A 334 3.49 -16.12 -11.70
C TRP A 334 4.50 -17.25 -11.35
N LEU A 335 5.75 -16.90 -11.02
CA LEU A 335 6.75 -17.86 -10.57
C LEU A 335 6.33 -18.58 -9.29
N ALA A 336 5.82 -17.84 -8.30
CA ALA A 336 5.37 -18.40 -7.03
C ALA A 336 4.23 -19.40 -7.21
N THR A 337 3.30 -19.12 -8.12
CA THR A 337 2.21 -20.04 -8.48
C THR A 337 2.72 -21.25 -9.30
N ARG A 338 3.65 -21.03 -10.22
CA ARG A 338 4.16 -22.10 -11.11
C ARG A 338 5.03 -23.11 -10.35
N PHE A 339 5.88 -22.63 -9.44
CA PHE A 339 6.79 -23.51 -8.69
C PHE A 339 6.21 -24.01 -7.37
N GLN A 340 5.07 -23.48 -6.91
CA GLN A 340 4.44 -23.83 -5.62
C GLN A 340 5.38 -23.67 -4.40
N ARG A 341 6.48 -22.91 -4.54
CA ARG A 341 7.52 -22.72 -3.53
C ARG A 341 7.88 -21.24 -3.41
N LYS A 342 7.06 -20.50 -2.68
CA LYS A 342 7.23 -19.05 -2.47
C LYS A 342 8.62 -18.68 -1.93
N GLY A 343 9.18 -19.47 -1.02
CA GLY A 343 10.50 -19.21 -0.43
C GLY A 343 11.63 -19.21 -1.44
N LEU A 344 11.65 -20.11 -2.43
CA LEU A 344 12.69 -20.14 -3.47
C LEU A 344 12.65 -18.90 -4.35
N VAL A 345 11.44 -18.40 -4.65
CA VAL A 345 11.27 -17.18 -5.43
C VAL A 345 11.83 -15.97 -4.67
N ILE A 346 11.54 -15.85 -3.37
CA ILE A 346 12.07 -14.78 -2.51
C ILE A 346 13.61 -14.83 -2.49
N VAL A 347 14.21 -16.00 -2.28
CA VAL A 347 15.67 -16.17 -2.28
C VAL A 347 16.27 -15.77 -3.63
N GLY A 348 15.66 -16.20 -4.75
CA GLY A 348 16.10 -15.83 -6.09
C GLY A 348 16.14 -14.30 -6.29
N PHE A 349 15.07 -13.62 -5.90
CA PHE A 349 15.02 -12.15 -5.98
C PHE A 349 16.03 -11.46 -5.05
N ALA A 350 16.24 -11.99 -3.83
CA ALA A 350 17.24 -11.45 -2.91
C ALA A 350 18.66 -11.58 -3.47
N LEU A 351 18.98 -12.69 -4.15
CA LEU A 351 20.27 -12.87 -4.82
C LEU A 351 20.47 -11.89 -5.97
N VAL A 352 19.43 -11.63 -6.77
CA VAL A 352 19.49 -10.61 -7.84
C VAL A 352 19.79 -9.22 -7.26
N ALA A 353 19.16 -8.85 -6.14
CA ALA A 353 19.45 -7.58 -5.47
C ALA A 353 20.86 -7.54 -4.88
N ALA A 354 21.34 -8.64 -4.32
CA ALA A 354 22.71 -8.72 -3.81
C ALA A 354 23.73 -8.47 -4.92
N VAL A 355 23.51 -9.06 -6.12
CA VAL A 355 24.34 -8.79 -7.31
C VAL A 355 24.28 -7.31 -7.70
N GLY A 356 23.08 -6.71 -7.73
CA GLY A 356 22.92 -5.28 -8.02
C GLY A 356 23.68 -4.39 -7.04
N THR A 357 23.59 -4.70 -5.73
CA THR A 357 24.32 -3.98 -4.68
C THR A 357 25.84 -4.13 -4.86
N LEU A 358 26.31 -5.34 -5.16
CA LEU A 358 27.73 -5.61 -5.41
C LEU A 358 28.25 -4.80 -6.61
N LEU A 359 27.49 -4.74 -7.70
CA LEU A 359 27.83 -3.91 -8.87
C LEU A 359 27.98 -2.44 -8.49
N MET A 360 27.05 -1.90 -7.69
CA MET A 360 27.11 -0.49 -7.25
C MET A 360 28.31 -0.17 -6.35
N ILE A 361 28.88 -1.17 -5.64
CA ILE A 361 30.04 -1.00 -4.76
C ILE A 361 31.37 -1.15 -5.54
N VAL A 362 31.42 -2.14 -6.44
CA VAL A 362 32.69 -2.55 -7.08
C VAL A 362 32.96 -1.75 -8.36
N VAL A 363 31.93 -1.37 -9.10
CA VAL A 363 32.08 -0.70 -10.41
C VAL A 363 32.52 0.75 -10.23
N PRO A 364 33.58 1.22 -10.97
CA PRO A 364 33.99 2.62 -10.95
C PRO A 364 32.87 3.57 -11.40
N ARG A 365 32.83 4.76 -10.79
CA ARG A 365 31.77 5.76 -11.05
C ARG A 365 31.73 6.29 -12.49
N GLU A 366 32.77 6.06 -13.27
CA GLU A 366 32.88 6.42 -14.70
C GLU A 366 31.89 5.58 -15.55
N GLN A 367 31.59 4.35 -15.14
CA GLN A 367 30.69 3.44 -15.85
C GLN A 367 29.23 3.64 -15.44
N LYS A 368 28.68 4.83 -15.71
CA LYS A 368 27.33 5.26 -15.32
C LYS A 368 26.23 4.24 -15.67
N GLY A 369 26.30 3.63 -16.87
CA GLY A 369 25.29 2.67 -17.33
C GLY A 369 25.26 1.38 -16.51
N VAL A 370 26.42 0.87 -16.09
CA VAL A 370 26.51 -0.34 -15.26
C VAL A 370 26.02 -0.05 -13.84
N LEU A 371 26.33 1.11 -13.29
CA LEU A 371 25.81 1.56 -11.99
C LEU A 371 24.31 1.70 -12.00
N LEU A 372 23.73 2.27 -13.06
CA LEU A 372 22.29 2.40 -13.23
C LEU A 372 21.61 1.03 -13.38
N PHE A 373 22.23 0.10 -14.11
CA PHE A 373 21.75 -1.28 -14.19
C PHE A 373 21.79 -1.97 -12.82
N GLY A 374 22.89 -1.82 -12.06
CA GLY A 374 22.97 -2.29 -10.68
C GLY A 374 21.86 -1.73 -9.79
N TYR A 375 21.57 -0.43 -9.89
CA TYR A 375 20.46 0.22 -9.18
C TYR A 375 19.11 -0.41 -9.51
N TYR A 376 18.83 -0.73 -10.78
CA TYR A 376 17.60 -1.38 -11.18
C TYR A 376 17.46 -2.81 -10.62
N LEU A 377 18.58 -3.55 -10.52
CA LEU A 377 18.57 -4.88 -9.91
C LEU A 377 18.29 -4.83 -8.40
N VAL A 378 18.73 -3.80 -7.69
CA VAL A 378 18.46 -3.64 -6.25
C VAL A 378 16.98 -3.31 -6.00
N GLY A 379 16.33 -2.59 -6.89
CA GLY A 379 14.90 -2.27 -6.79
C GLY A 379 13.97 -3.46 -7.00
N TYR A 380 14.46 -4.56 -7.56
CA TYR A 380 13.69 -5.75 -7.93
C TYR A 380 13.02 -6.50 -6.75
N PRO A 381 13.65 -6.68 -5.56
CA PRO A 381 13.04 -7.42 -4.44
C PRO A 381 11.99 -6.65 -3.64
N ARG A 382 11.88 -5.34 -3.81
CA ARG A 382 10.94 -4.48 -3.07
C ARG A 382 9.47 -4.88 -3.24
N THR A 383 9.18 -5.70 -4.24
CA THR A 383 7.83 -6.00 -4.71
C THR A 383 7.28 -7.34 -4.22
N ILE A 384 8.04 -8.07 -3.40
CA ILE A 384 7.63 -9.41 -2.96
C ILE A 384 6.85 -9.33 -1.63
N GLU A 385 5.79 -8.56 -1.57
CA GLU A 385 4.68 -8.86 -0.69
C GLU A 385 3.86 -9.98 -1.35
N ILE A 386 4.34 -11.22 -1.22
CA ILE A 386 3.60 -12.38 -1.70
C ILE A 386 2.39 -12.52 -0.76
N PRO A 387 1.16 -12.37 -1.28
CA PRO A 387 -0.02 -12.60 -0.48
C PRO A 387 0.00 -14.03 0.05
N SER A 388 -0.14 -14.16 1.36
CA SER A 388 -0.21 -15.43 2.11
C SER A 388 -1.45 -16.23 1.75
#